data_508097a74612b0fa3be0ac0343c5381f
#
_entry.id   508097a74612b0fa3be0ac0343c5381f
#
_cell.length_a   1.000
_cell.length_b   1.000
_cell.length_c   1.000
_cell.angle_alpha   90.00
_cell.angle_beta   90.00
_cell.angle_gamma   90.00
#
_symmetry.space_group_name_H-M   'P 1'
#
loop_
_entity.id
_entity.type
_entity.pdbx_description
1 polymer ?
#
loop_
_entity_poly.entity_id
_entity_poly.type
_entity_poly.pdbx_seq_one_letter_code
_entity_poly.pdbx_strand_id
1 'polypeptide(L)'
;MKFNKIVCIDKTGLKPWAIEELKKYSIKPIEVFDDYPENDNEIINRIKGADCVLVSWNTQISKKVIENCKQLKYIGMCCSLYDENSANIDIKIARVNNIEVRGVRDYGDEGLIEFIISELIRLLKGLGEHQWRNEAVELTQKKIGIIGMGTTGRMLAKMASAFGMKVYYFSRSRKMDIENEGVEYLPLNELLKTVEITSIHLPKNTVILGKDEFDLFGDGKILINTSLGTPFEVPAFLEWIQRKGNYAIYDEDGAGNYKNEFEKYSNVILSKKVAGWTKEARERLSIKVLKNIQEVLNELNVK
;
A
#
# COMPACT_ATOMS: atom_id res chain seq x y z
N MET A 1 -27.35 18.53 -0.66
CA MET A 1 -26.44 19.40 -1.46
C MET A 1 -25.73 18.54 -2.52
N LYS A 2 -25.17 19.17 -3.57
CA LYS A 2 -24.31 18.52 -4.58
C LYS A 2 -23.07 19.40 -4.79
N PHE A 3 -21.98 18.80 -5.20
CA PHE A 3 -20.85 19.56 -5.73
C PHE A 3 -21.24 20.25 -7.03
N ASN A 4 -20.64 21.42 -7.30
CA ASN A 4 -20.85 22.10 -8.57
C ASN A 4 -20.34 21.25 -9.75
N LYS A 5 -19.14 20.68 -9.59
CA LYS A 5 -18.52 19.79 -10.57
C LYS A 5 -17.57 18.81 -9.88
N ILE A 6 -17.69 17.54 -10.23
CA ILE A 6 -16.73 16.49 -9.82
C ILE A 6 -15.80 16.20 -11.00
N VAL A 7 -14.51 16.07 -10.73
CA VAL A 7 -13.52 15.63 -11.72
C VAL A 7 -12.66 14.49 -11.17
N CYS A 8 -12.50 13.41 -11.95
CA CYS A 8 -11.47 12.41 -11.74
C CYS A 8 -10.25 12.83 -12.56
N ILE A 9 -9.21 13.36 -11.91
CA ILE A 9 -8.09 14.02 -12.62
C ILE A 9 -7.06 13.06 -13.21
N ASP A 10 -7.20 11.78 -12.88
CA ASP A 10 -6.34 10.72 -13.38
C ASP A 10 -7.09 9.37 -13.36
N LYS A 11 -6.35 8.30 -13.65
CA LYS A 11 -6.84 6.92 -13.63
C LYS A 11 -7.12 6.42 -12.21
N THR A 12 -8.21 6.88 -11.60
CA THR A 12 -8.60 6.61 -10.22
C THR A 12 -8.87 5.13 -9.90
N GLY A 13 -9.10 4.29 -10.91
CA GLY A 13 -9.43 2.89 -10.74
C GLY A 13 -10.87 2.60 -10.32
N LEU A 14 -11.71 3.59 -10.17
CA LEU A 14 -13.13 3.40 -9.89
C LEU A 14 -13.82 2.55 -10.96
N LYS A 15 -14.81 1.78 -10.54
CA LYS A 15 -15.62 0.97 -11.45
C LYS A 15 -16.58 1.84 -12.26
N PRO A 16 -16.93 1.44 -13.51
CA PRO A 16 -17.85 2.23 -14.35
C PRO A 16 -19.18 2.56 -13.67
N TRP A 17 -19.75 1.63 -12.91
CA TRP A 17 -20.98 1.86 -12.17
C TRP A 17 -20.83 2.95 -11.10
N ALA A 18 -19.65 3.05 -10.46
CA ALA A 18 -19.40 4.09 -9.47
C ALA A 18 -19.25 5.47 -10.12
N ILE A 19 -18.62 5.55 -11.30
CA ILE A 19 -18.58 6.79 -12.10
C ILE A 19 -20.01 7.23 -12.48
N GLU A 20 -20.86 6.30 -12.86
CA GLU A 20 -22.27 6.62 -13.15
C GLU A 20 -23.01 7.11 -11.89
N GLU A 21 -22.79 6.47 -10.74
CA GLU A 21 -23.36 6.86 -9.46
C GLU A 21 -22.92 8.26 -9.02
N LEU A 22 -21.65 8.64 -9.28
CA LEU A 22 -21.11 9.97 -8.96
C LEU A 22 -21.91 11.10 -9.61
N LYS A 23 -22.58 10.89 -10.75
CA LYS A 23 -23.42 11.90 -11.42
C LYS A 23 -24.54 12.40 -10.51
N LYS A 24 -25.00 11.58 -9.57
CA LYS A 24 -26.03 12.00 -8.60
C LYS A 24 -25.55 13.08 -7.63
N TYR A 25 -24.23 13.21 -7.44
CA TYR A 25 -23.58 14.11 -6.50
C TYR A 25 -22.96 15.34 -7.15
N SER A 26 -23.08 15.49 -8.48
CA SER A 26 -22.57 16.64 -9.27
C SER A 26 -23.71 17.38 -9.93
N ILE A 27 -23.61 18.73 -10.00
CA ILE A 27 -24.57 19.56 -10.76
C ILE A 27 -24.20 19.54 -12.24
N LYS A 28 -22.89 19.74 -12.54
CA LYS A 28 -22.37 19.70 -13.91
C LYS A 28 -21.95 18.28 -14.28
N PRO A 29 -21.83 17.97 -15.59
CA PRO A 29 -21.27 16.70 -16.04
C PRO A 29 -19.92 16.42 -15.39
N ILE A 30 -19.69 15.16 -15.02
CA ILE A 30 -18.43 14.69 -14.47
C ILE A 30 -17.40 14.59 -15.60
N GLU A 31 -16.19 15.03 -15.33
CA GLU A 31 -15.04 14.76 -16.21
C GLU A 31 -14.19 13.65 -15.63
N VAL A 32 -13.73 12.74 -16.49
CA VAL A 32 -12.90 11.59 -16.11
C VAL A 32 -11.73 11.52 -17.07
N PHE A 33 -10.53 11.60 -16.50
CA PHE A 33 -9.28 11.38 -17.23
C PHE A 33 -8.81 9.95 -16.99
N ASP A 34 -8.34 9.30 -18.05
CA ASP A 34 -7.95 7.89 -18.06
C ASP A 34 -6.42 7.72 -18.27
N ASP A 35 -5.70 8.80 -18.05
CA ASP A 35 -4.24 8.93 -18.08
C ASP A 35 -3.74 9.66 -16.82
N TYR A 36 -2.42 9.85 -16.71
CA TYR A 36 -1.82 10.60 -15.61
C TYR A 36 -1.30 11.95 -16.07
N PRO A 37 -1.56 13.04 -15.30
CA PRO A 37 -1.05 14.37 -15.65
C PRO A 37 0.48 14.42 -15.50
N GLU A 38 1.13 15.11 -16.41
CA GLU A 38 2.60 15.23 -16.45
C GLU A 38 3.16 16.19 -15.39
N ASN A 39 2.38 17.22 -15.02
CA ASN A 39 2.83 18.28 -14.12
C ASN A 39 1.68 19.03 -13.43
N ASP A 40 2.02 19.90 -12.47
CA ASP A 40 1.07 20.71 -11.71
C ASP A 40 0.15 21.59 -12.58
N ASN A 41 0.65 22.14 -13.69
CA ASN A 41 -0.15 23.01 -14.55
C ASN A 41 -1.25 22.22 -15.25
N GLU A 42 -0.96 21.01 -15.67
CA GLU A 42 -1.96 20.11 -16.24
C GLU A 42 -2.99 19.71 -15.19
N ILE A 43 -2.55 19.38 -13.95
CA ILE A 43 -3.46 19.09 -12.85
C ILE A 43 -4.42 20.27 -12.61
N ILE A 44 -3.90 21.50 -12.54
CA ILE A 44 -4.70 22.72 -12.37
C ILE A 44 -5.72 22.86 -13.50
N ASN A 45 -5.32 22.61 -14.76
CA ASN A 45 -6.21 22.67 -15.90
C ASN A 45 -7.33 21.62 -15.85
N ARG A 46 -7.01 20.37 -15.44
CA ARG A 46 -8.01 19.30 -15.25
C ARG A 46 -9.00 19.64 -14.14
N ILE A 47 -8.55 20.28 -13.06
CA ILE A 47 -9.39 20.69 -11.91
C ILE A 47 -10.29 21.88 -12.26
N LYS A 48 -9.97 22.68 -13.27
CA LYS A 48 -10.64 23.95 -13.56
C LYS A 48 -12.17 23.89 -13.42
N GLY A 49 -12.69 24.71 -12.50
CA GLY A 49 -14.12 24.85 -12.24
C GLY A 49 -14.74 23.73 -11.37
N ALA A 50 -13.97 22.74 -10.97
CA ALA A 50 -14.44 21.70 -10.06
C ALA A 50 -14.24 22.11 -8.58
N ASP A 51 -15.20 21.74 -7.74
CA ASP A 51 -15.12 21.90 -6.28
C ASP A 51 -14.95 20.54 -5.56
N CYS A 52 -14.98 19.44 -6.33
CA CYS A 52 -14.66 18.08 -5.87
C CYS A 52 -13.68 17.41 -6.85
N VAL A 53 -12.57 16.91 -6.32
CA VAL A 53 -11.53 16.19 -7.08
C VAL A 53 -11.39 14.79 -6.55
N LEU A 54 -11.31 13.80 -7.44
CA LEU A 54 -10.91 12.44 -7.15
C LEU A 54 -9.55 12.16 -7.80
N VAL A 55 -8.64 11.56 -7.05
CA VAL A 55 -7.25 11.33 -7.46
C VAL A 55 -6.73 9.97 -7.02
N SER A 56 -5.93 9.30 -7.86
CA SER A 56 -5.24 8.05 -7.50
C SER A 56 -3.99 8.31 -6.66
N TRP A 57 -3.28 7.23 -6.28
CA TRP A 57 -2.00 7.33 -5.56
C TRP A 57 -0.81 7.79 -6.43
N ASN A 58 -0.99 7.77 -7.76
CA ASN A 58 0.09 8.10 -8.70
C ASN A 58 0.27 9.61 -8.92
N THR A 59 -0.77 10.40 -8.64
CA THR A 59 -0.75 11.85 -8.88
C THR A 59 -0.56 12.60 -7.56
N GLN A 60 0.46 13.46 -7.51
CA GLN A 60 0.74 14.33 -6.37
C GLN A 60 -0.07 15.62 -6.47
N ILE A 61 -0.85 15.97 -5.45
CA ILE A 61 -1.51 17.28 -5.32
C ILE A 61 -0.65 18.19 -4.44
N SER A 62 0.16 19.00 -5.09
CA SER A 62 1.10 19.90 -4.43
C SER A 62 0.42 21.15 -3.84
N LYS A 63 1.15 21.88 -2.99
CA LYS A 63 0.77 23.22 -2.53
C LYS A 63 0.39 24.14 -3.70
N LYS A 64 1.19 24.14 -4.77
CA LYS A 64 0.93 24.97 -5.96
C LYS A 64 -0.44 24.69 -6.58
N VAL A 65 -0.81 23.42 -6.70
CA VAL A 65 -2.13 23.00 -7.22
C VAL A 65 -3.25 23.54 -6.33
N ILE A 66 -3.15 23.32 -5.02
CA ILE A 66 -4.17 23.75 -4.06
C ILE A 66 -4.36 25.26 -4.08
N GLU A 67 -3.27 26.03 -4.07
CA GLU A 67 -3.31 27.50 -4.08
C GLU A 67 -3.88 28.08 -5.37
N ASN A 68 -3.81 27.37 -6.49
CA ASN A 68 -4.38 27.81 -7.77
C ASN A 68 -5.83 27.32 -8.01
N CYS A 69 -6.36 26.44 -7.16
CA CYS A 69 -7.72 25.87 -7.27
C CYS A 69 -8.61 26.29 -6.10
N LYS A 70 -8.80 27.60 -5.90
CA LYS A 70 -9.49 28.20 -4.73
C LYS A 70 -10.95 27.76 -4.56
N GLN A 71 -11.58 27.22 -5.59
CA GLN A 71 -12.96 26.70 -5.54
C GLN A 71 -13.07 25.30 -4.92
N LEU A 72 -11.95 24.61 -4.71
CA LEU A 72 -11.97 23.26 -4.15
C LEU A 72 -12.55 23.25 -2.73
N LYS A 73 -13.41 22.25 -2.46
CA LYS A 73 -14.00 21.95 -1.17
C LYS A 73 -13.62 20.56 -0.67
N TYR A 74 -13.40 19.64 -1.62
CA TYR A 74 -13.13 18.24 -1.31
C TYR A 74 -12.11 17.63 -2.28
N ILE A 75 -11.16 16.89 -1.70
CA ILE A 75 -10.25 16.03 -2.44
C ILE A 75 -10.42 14.59 -1.91
N GLY A 76 -10.95 13.71 -2.75
CA GLY A 76 -11.10 12.28 -2.47
C GLY A 76 -9.91 11.49 -3.02
N MET A 77 -9.09 10.94 -2.13
CA MET A 77 -8.03 10.03 -2.53
C MET A 77 -8.63 8.64 -2.81
N CYS A 78 -8.57 8.20 -4.05
CA CYS A 78 -8.92 6.83 -4.46
C CYS A 78 -7.78 5.86 -4.11
N CYS A 79 -7.23 6.00 -2.92
CA CYS A 79 -6.14 5.21 -2.36
C CYS A 79 -6.10 5.34 -0.83
N SER A 80 -5.19 4.61 -0.21
CA SER A 80 -5.05 4.61 1.24
C SER A 80 -4.51 5.94 1.77
N LEU A 81 -5.12 6.43 2.84
CA LEU A 81 -4.63 7.55 3.64
C LEU A 81 -4.47 7.07 5.08
N TYR A 82 -3.22 6.95 5.55
CA TYR A 82 -2.88 6.54 6.91
C TYR A 82 -2.55 7.74 7.80
N ASP A 83 -1.75 8.65 7.29
CA ASP A 83 -1.32 9.89 7.97
C ASP A 83 -0.90 10.96 6.94
N GLU A 84 -0.55 12.15 7.42
CA GLU A 84 -0.15 13.28 6.57
C GLU A 84 1.14 12.99 5.76
N ASN A 85 2.07 12.19 6.29
CA ASN A 85 3.36 11.90 5.65
C ASN A 85 3.23 10.86 4.53
N SER A 86 2.23 9.99 4.62
CA SER A 86 1.93 8.97 3.61
C SER A 86 1.01 9.46 2.49
N ALA A 87 0.44 10.66 2.63
CA ALA A 87 -0.46 11.25 1.64
C ALA A 87 0.29 11.71 0.38
N ASN A 88 -0.35 11.56 -0.77
CA ASN A 88 0.06 12.22 -2.01
C ASN A 88 -0.62 13.59 -2.22
N ILE A 89 -1.09 14.19 -1.14
CA ILE A 89 -1.73 15.51 -1.09
C ILE A 89 -1.08 16.31 0.02
N ASP A 90 -0.83 17.59 -0.19
CA ASP A 90 -0.41 18.50 0.87
C ASP A 90 -1.58 18.77 1.83
N ILE A 91 -1.77 17.85 2.78
CA ILE A 91 -2.87 17.89 3.76
C ILE A 91 -2.88 19.17 4.59
N LYS A 92 -1.69 19.69 4.94
CA LYS A 92 -1.58 20.91 5.76
C LYS A 92 -2.11 22.11 4.99
N ILE A 93 -1.71 22.24 3.73
CA ILE A 93 -2.18 23.33 2.87
C ILE A 93 -3.66 23.18 2.52
N ALA A 94 -4.14 21.96 2.28
CA ALA A 94 -5.57 21.69 2.07
C ALA A 94 -6.40 22.16 3.28
N ARG A 95 -5.98 21.82 4.49
CA ARG A 95 -6.65 22.24 5.74
C ARG A 95 -6.69 23.75 5.92
N VAL A 96 -5.59 24.46 5.66
CA VAL A 96 -5.53 25.94 5.71
C VAL A 96 -6.47 26.58 4.71
N ASN A 97 -6.73 25.94 3.58
CA ASN A 97 -7.66 26.41 2.56
C ASN A 97 -9.10 25.90 2.75
N ASN A 98 -9.43 25.28 3.90
CA ASN A 98 -10.74 24.69 4.22
C ASN A 98 -11.17 23.61 3.21
N ILE A 99 -10.22 22.85 2.67
CA ILE A 99 -10.46 21.71 1.76
C ILE A 99 -10.46 20.45 2.58
N GLU A 100 -11.57 19.73 2.57
CA GLU A 100 -11.67 18.40 3.20
C GLU A 100 -10.92 17.37 2.35
N VAL A 101 -10.09 16.54 2.98
CA VAL A 101 -9.34 15.46 2.30
C VAL A 101 -9.68 14.13 2.96
N ARG A 102 -10.16 13.17 2.17
CA ARG A 102 -10.41 11.80 2.65
C ARG A 102 -9.80 10.78 1.70
N GLY A 103 -9.17 9.77 2.28
CA GLY A 103 -8.77 8.56 1.59
C GLY A 103 -9.63 7.38 2.02
N VAL A 104 -9.29 6.21 1.50
CA VAL A 104 -9.91 4.94 1.85
C VAL A 104 -8.89 4.01 2.48
N ARG A 105 -9.33 2.99 3.20
CA ARG A 105 -8.48 1.96 3.82
C ARG A 105 -9.12 0.59 3.59
N ASP A 106 -8.32 -0.45 3.79
CA ASP A 106 -8.81 -1.83 3.86
C ASP A 106 -9.65 -2.22 2.63
N TYR A 107 -9.09 -2.03 1.43
CA TYR A 107 -9.77 -2.37 0.18
C TYR A 107 -9.02 -3.39 -0.68
N GLY A 108 -7.71 -3.53 -0.52
CA GLY A 108 -6.83 -4.40 -1.33
C GLY A 108 -6.15 -5.51 -0.54
N ASP A 109 -6.40 -5.62 0.77
CA ASP A 109 -5.63 -6.48 1.68
C ASP A 109 -5.77 -7.97 1.34
N GLU A 110 -6.94 -8.43 0.95
CA GLU A 110 -7.16 -9.85 0.61
C GLU A 110 -6.28 -10.29 -0.56
N GLY A 111 -6.30 -9.56 -1.67
CA GLY A 111 -5.47 -9.88 -2.84
C GLY A 111 -3.98 -9.83 -2.55
N LEU A 112 -3.58 -8.93 -1.65
CA LEU A 112 -2.20 -8.81 -1.20
C LEU A 112 -1.76 -10.03 -0.38
N ILE A 113 -2.61 -10.53 0.52
CA ILE A 113 -2.31 -11.75 1.29
C ILE A 113 -2.25 -12.98 0.40
N GLU A 114 -3.16 -13.10 -0.57
CA GLU A 114 -3.15 -14.18 -1.57
C GLU A 114 -1.84 -14.17 -2.37
N PHE A 115 -1.37 -12.99 -2.79
CA PHE A 115 -0.08 -12.84 -3.47
C PHE A 115 1.08 -13.33 -2.59
N ILE A 116 1.18 -12.85 -1.35
CA ILE A 116 2.26 -13.22 -0.43
C ILE A 116 2.31 -14.73 -0.22
N ILE A 117 1.18 -15.35 0.07
CA ILE A 117 1.11 -16.80 0.32
C ILE A 117 1.45 -17.59 -0.95
N SER A 118 0.94 -17.17 -2.11
CA SER A 118 1.21 -17.84 -3.37
C SER A 118 2.69 -17.80 -3.75
N GLU A 119 3.34 -16.64 -3.62
CA GLU A 119 4.77 -16.51 -3.94
C GLU A 119 5.66 -17.26 -2.92
N LEU A 120 5.30 -17.27 -1.65
CA LEU A 120 5.98 -18.10 -0.66
C LEU A 120 5.88 -19.59 -1.02
N ILE A 121 4.69 -20.10 -1.33
CA ILE A 121 4.50 -21.50 -1.72
C ILE A 121 5.33 -21.82 -2.98
N ARG A 122 5.28 -20.94 -3.99
CA ARG A 122 6.06 -21.10 -5.22
C ARG A 122 7.54 -21.21 -4.95
N LEU A 123 8.10 -20.30 -4.14
CA LEU A 123 9.52 -20.26 -3.80
C LEU A 123 9.94 -21.46 -2.94
N LEU A 124 9.15 -21.81 -1.92
CA LEU A 124 9.48 -22.92 -1.01
C LEU A 124 9.39 -24.28 -1.68
N LYS A 125 8.46 -24.45 -2.62
CA LYS A 125 8.24 -25.71 -3.35
C LYS A 125 9.03 -25.81 -4.66
N GLY A 126 9.65 -24.72 -5.13
CA GLY A 126 10.30 -24.69 -6.44
C GLY A 126 9.31 -24.82 -7.61
N LEU A 127 8.10 -24.24 -7.49
CA LEU A 127 7.07 -24.31 -8.54
C LEU A 127 7.24 -23.24 -9.64
N GLY A 128 8.40 -22.60 -9.72
CA GLY A 128 8.75 -21.58 -10.67
C GLY A 128 10.22 -21.63 -11.04
N GLU A 129 10.79 -20.47 -11.35
CA GLU A 129 12.21 -20.34 -11.70
C GLU A 129 13.14 -20.44 -10.48
N HIS A 130 12.59 -20.25 -9.27
CA HIS A 130 13.35 -20.16 -8.03
C HIS A 130 12.93 -21.23 -7.02
N GLN A 131 13.91 -21.70 -6.25
CA GLN A 131 13.70 -22.58 -5.11
C GLN A 131 14.63 -22.13 -3.97
N TRP A 132 14.05 -21.90 -2.78
CA TRP A 132 14.78 -21.33 -1.63
C TRP A 132 15.86 -22.27 -1.07
N ARG A 133 15.58 -23.58 -0.98
CA ARG A 133 16.49 -24.59 -0.45
C ARG A 133 16.80 -25.64 -1.50
N ASN A 134 17.82 -26.45 -1.29
CA ASN A 134 18.17 -27.54 -2.18
C ASN A 134 17.01 -28.53 -2.41
N GLU A 135 16.16 -28.71 -1.39
CA GLU A 135 14.95 -29.51 -1.45
C GLU A 135 13.71 -28.63 -1.24
N ALA A 136 12.58 -29.05 -1.77
CA ALA A 136 11.30 -28.39 -1.50
C ALA A 136 10.95 -28.49 -0.01
N VAL A 137 10.55 -27.37 0.56
CA VAL A 137 10.19 -27.26 1.98
C VAL A 137 8.74 -26.82 2.16
N GLU A 138 8.20 -27.03 3.35
CA GLU A 138 6.82 -26.66 3.69
C GLU A 138 6.78 -25.33 4.46
N LEU A 139 5.63 -24.67 4.45
CA LEU A 139 5.35 -23.52 5.32
C LEU A 139 5.23 -23.94 6.80
N THR A 140 4.74 -25.16 7.04
CA THR A 140 4.54 -25.71 8.38
C THR A 140 5.81 -25.60 9.23
N GLN A 141 5.67 -25.06 10.45
CA GLN A 141 6.75 -24.78 11.42
C GLN A 141 7.78 -23.73 10.98
N LYS A 142 7.70 -23.15 9.77
CA LYS A 142 8.55 -22.02 9.42
C LYS A 142 8.23 -20.81 10.28
N LYS A 143 9.26 -20.05 10.63
CA LYS A 143 9.14 -18.84 11.44
C LYS A 143 8.97 -17.63 10.52
N ILE A 144 7.84 -16.96 10.62
CA ILE A 144 7.58 -15.71 9.91
C ILE A 144 7.50 -14.54 10.88
N GLY A 145 8.20 -13.45 10.56
CA GLY A 145 8.14 -12.16 11.24
C GLY A 145 7.33 -11.16 10.44
N ILE A 146 6.37 -10.54 11.09
CA ILE A 146 5.51 -9.52 10.48
C ILE A 146 5.88 -8.16 11.07
N ILE A 147 6.45 -7.27 10.25
CA ILE A 147 6.78 -5.91 10.65
C ILE A 147 5.61 -5.00 10.26
N GLY A 148 4.86 -4.54 11.27
CA GLY A 148 3.62 -3.77 11.10
C GLY A 148 2.37 -4.63 11.27
N MET A 149 1.70 -4.50 12.43
CA MET A 149 0.50 -5.27 12.80
C MET A 149 -0.78 -4.43 12.65
N GLY A 150 -0.94 -3.81 11.43
CA GLY A 150 -2.18 -3.20 10.96
C GLY A 150 -3.15 -4.24 10.38
N THR A 151 -4.13 -3.82 9.57
CA THR A 151 -5.11 -4.71 8.93
C THR A 151 -4.42 -5.82 8.12
N THR A 152 -3.53 -5.45 7.22
CA THR A 152 -2.78 -6.39 6.37
C THR A 152 -1.93 -7.37 7.19
N GLY A 153 -1.16 -6.85 8.17
CA GLY A 153 -0.32 -7.70 9.03
C GLY A 153 -1.13 -8.72 9.83
N ARG A 154 -2.29 -8.33 10.36
CA ARG A 154 -3.22 -9.23 11.06
C ARG A 154 -3.79 -10.31 10.14
N MET A 155 -4.16 -9.96 8.92
CA MET A 155 -4.65 -10.93 7.94
C MET A 155 -3.56 -11.94 7.57
N LEU A 156 -2.33 -11.45 7.35
CA LEU A 156 -1.20 -12.35 7.10
C LEU A 156 -0.92 -13.26 8.28
N ALA A 157 -0.92 -12.73 9.50
CA ALA A 157 -0.71 -13.52 10.72
C ALA A 157 -1.72 -14.68 10.81
N LYS A 158 -3.00 -14.39 10.59
CA LYS A 158 -4.07 -15.41 10.59
C LYS A 158 -3.85 -16.47 9.51
N MET A 159 -3.52 -16.08 8.29
CA MET A 159 -3.28 -17.02 7.19
C MET A 159 -2.01 -17.84 7.42
N ALA A 160 -0.91 -17.22 7.85
CA ALA A 160 0.34 -17.92 8.19
C ALA A 160 0.12 -18.95 9.30
N SER A 161 -0.62 -18.61 10.35
CA SER A 161 -1.00 -19.55 11.40
C SER A 161 -1.84 -20.71 10.88
N ALA A 162 -2.78 -20.46 9.95
CA ALA A 162 -3.59 -21.52 9.33
C ALA A 162 -2.74 -22.51 8.50
N PHE A 163 -1.61 -22.05 7.93
CA PHE A 163 -0.61 -22.92 7.28
C PHE A 163 0.39 -23.57 8.26
N GLY A 164 0.17 -23.45 9.58
CA GLY A 164 1.01 -24.06 10.62
C GLY A 164 2.37 -23.37 10.81
N MET A 165 2.53 -22.11 10.35
CA MET A 165 3.73 -21.33 10.61
C MET A 165 3.78 -20.85 12.06
N LYS A 166 4.98 -20.59 12.57
CA LYS A 166 5.20 -19.87 13.83
C LYS A 166 5.27 -18.39 13.54
N VAL A 167 4.30 -17.63 14.03
CA VAL A 167 4.13 -16.22 13.69
C VAL A 167 4.63 -15.32 14.80
N TYR A 168 5.57 -14.46 14.45
CA TYR A 168 6.12 -13.41 15.29
C TYR A 168 5.80 -12.05 14.69
N TYR A 169 5.74 -11.01 15.51
CA TYR A 169 5.53 -9.68 14.97
C TYR A 169 6.27 -8.60 15.74
N PHE A 170 6.51 -7.49 15.02
CA PHE A 170 6.95 -6.23 15.58
C PHE A 170 5.99 -5.11 15.15
N SER A 171 5.62 -4.24 16.06
CA SER A 171 4.93 -2.98 15.80
C SER A 171 5.20 -1.98 16.92
N ARG A 172 4.96 -0.68 16.66
CA ARG A 172 5.18 0.41 17.64
C ARG A 172 4.45 0.22 18.96
N SER A 173 3.35 -0.50 18.95
CA SER A 173 2.59 -0.88 20.16
C SER A 173 2.20 -2.34 20.09
N ARG A 174 2.24 -3.02 21.24
CA ARG A 174 1.79 -4.41 21.35
C ARG A 174 0.31 -4.54 21.02
N LYS A 175 -0.08 -5.70 20.49
CA LYS A 175 -1.44 -6.04 20.08
C LYS A 175 -1.92 -7.26 20.84
N MET A 176 -2.37 -7.03 22.09
CA MET A 176 -2.74 -8.11 23.02
C MET A 176 -3.83 -9.03 22.46
N ASP A 177 -4.72 -8.50 21.62
CA ASP A 177 -5.76 -9.28 20.97
C ASP A 177 -5.19 -10.36 20.05
N ILE A 178 -4.20 -10.01 19.20
CA ILE A 178 -3.57 -10.99 18.29
C ILE A 178 -2.61 -11.93 19.04
N GLU A 179 -2.01 -11.46 20.14
CA GLU A 179 -1.17 -12.30 20.99
C GLU A 179 -1.99 -13.42 21.64
N ASN A 180 -3.24 -13.16 22.01
CA ASN A 180 -4.18 -14.17 22.52
C ASN A 180 -4.54 -15.24 21.47
N GLU A 181 -4.31 -14.96 20.19
CA GLU A 181 -4.47 -15.91 19.08
C GLU A 181 -3.19 -16.74 18.80
N GLY A 182 -2.15 -16.59 19.63
CA GLY A 182 -0.90 -17.34 19.52
C GLY A 182 0.19 -16.70 18.66
N VAL A 183 0.04 -15.41 18.31
CA VAL A 183 1.07 -14.63 17.63
C VAL A 183 1.98 -13.96 18.67
N GLU A 184 3.30 -14.10 18.55
CA GLU A 184 4.24 -13.65 19.55
C GLU A 184 4.86 -12.30 19.19
N TYR A 185 4.82 -11.33 20.13
CA TYR A 185 5.53 -10.06 19.97
C TYR A 185 7.02 -10.21 20.27
N LEU A 186 7.88 -9.69 19.37
CA LEU A 186 9.31 -9.55 19.62
C LEU A 186 9.77 -8.12 19.29
N PRO A 187 10.72 -7.55 20.05
CA PRO A 187 11.47 -6.38 19.59
C PRO A 187 12.11 -6.63 18.22
N LEU A 188 12.29 -5.60 17.39
CA LEU A 188 12.74 -5.74 16.01
C LEU A 188 13.99 -6.61 15.86
N ASN A 189 15.03 -6.33 16.65
CA ASN A 189 16.30 -7.04 16.57
C ASN A 189 16.16 -8.52 16.93
N GLU A 190 15.32 -8.84 17.91
CA GLU A 190 15.05 -10.23 18.31
C GLU A 190 14.19 -10.95 17.25
N LEU A 191 13.23 -10.25 16.67
CA LEU A 191 12.43 -10.78 15.55
C LEU A 191 13.33 -11.19 14.40
N LEU A 192 14.21 -10.30 13.94
CA LEU A 192 15.08 -10.54 12.78
C LEU A 192 16.03 -11.73 13.01
N LYS A 193 16.59 -11.89 14.21
CA LYS A 193 17.41 -13.05 14.58
C LYS A 193 16.62 -14.36 14.60
N THR A 194 15.34 -14.29 14.99
CA THR A 194 14.51 -15.47 15.28
C THR A 194 13.90 -16.07 14.01
N VAL A 195 13.51 -15.23 13.02
CA VAL A 195 12.67 -15.67 11.91
C VAL A 195 13.48 -16.04 10.66
N GLU A 196 12.86 -16.84 9.80
CA GLU A 196 13.40 -17.24 8.50
C GLU A 196 12.82 -16.37 7.36
N ILE A 197 11.62 -15.86 7.56
CA ILE A 197 10.85 -15.08 6.60
C ILE A 197 10.42 -13.79 7.28
N THR A 198 10.59 -12.65 6.64
CA THR A 198 10.10 -11.35 7.14
C THR A 198 9.19 -10.71 6.10
N SER A 199 7.98 -10.32 6.51
CA SER A 199 7.04 -9.57 5.68
C SER A 199 6.78 -8.19 6.28
N ILE A 200 6.89 -7.14 5.45
CA ILE A 200 6.81 -5.75 5.91
C ILE A 200 5.50 -5.11 5.43
N HIS A 201 4.77 -4.51 6.38
CA HIS A 201 3.47 -3.86 6.18
C HIS A 201 3.45 -2.51 6.89
N LEU A 202 4.18 -1.56 6.34
CA LEU A 202 4.35 -0.21 6.89
C LEU A 202 3.79 0.86 5.97
N PRO A 203 3.41 2.03 6.52
CA PRO A 203 3.06 3.19 5.70
C PRO A 203 4.21 3.60 4.79
N LYS A 204 3.87 4.18 3.63
CA LYS A 204 4.85 4.76 2.69
C LYS A 204 5.84 5.68 3.43
N ASN A 205 7.08 5.72 2.96
CA ASN A 205 8.17 6.55 3.51
C ASN A 205 8.61 6.18 4.95
N THR A 206 8.34 4.94 5.39
CA THR A 206 8.83 4.44 6.67
C THR A 206 10.03 3.51 6.43
N VAL A 207 11.24 3.99 6.70
CA VAL A 207 12.47 3.17 6.65
C VAL A 207 12.71 2.59 8.05
N ILE A 208 12.90 1.28 8.13
CA ILE A 208 13.07 0.56 9.39
C ILE A 208 14.25 -0.42 9.40
N LEU A 209 14.73 -0.86 8.23
CA LEU A 209 15.88 -1.75 8.12
C LEU A 209 17.06 -1.01 7.51
N GLY A 210 18.13 -0.90 8.28
CA GLY A 210 19.43 -0.46 7.83
C GLY A 210 20.43 -1.62 7.79
N LYS A 211 21.71 -1.28 7.74
CA LYS A 211 22.80 -2.26 7.69
C LYS A 211 22.79 -3.20 8.91
N ASP A 212 22.62 -2.66 10.10
CA ASP A 212 22.66 -3.44 11.34
C ASP A 212 21.50 -4.44 11.41
N GLU A 213 20.29 -4.04 10.96
CA GLU A 213 19.13 -4.91 10.89
C GLU A 213 19.31 -6.03 9.87
N PHE A 214 19.89 -5.75 8.70
CA PHE A 214 20.19 -6.79 7.72
C PHE A 214 21.32 -7.74 8.18
N ASP A 215 22.28 -7.25 8.96
CA ASP A 215 23.32 -8.10 9.55
C ASP A 215 22.70 -9.05 10.61
N LEU A 216 21.76 -8.58 11.41
CA LEU A 216 20.99 -9.40 12.35
C LEU A 216 20.06 -10.39 11.64
N PHE A 217 19.44 -10.01 10.54
CA PHE A 217 18.58 -10.90 9.76
C PHE A 217 19.37 -12.06 9.15
N GLY A 218 20.60 -11.76 8.65
CA GLY A 218 21.57 -12.79 8.25
C GLY A 218 21.30 -13.45 6.90
N ASP A 219 21.78 -14.69 6.75
CA ASP A 219 21.81 -15.42 5.50
C ASP A 219 20.69 -16.48 5.41
N GLY A 220 20.36 -16.88 4.18
CA GLY A 220 19.37 -17.93 3.93
C GLY A 220 17.94 -17.51 4.31
N LYS A 221 17.61 -16.26 4.15
CA LYS A 221 16.34 -15.65 4.57
C LYS A 221 15.48 -15.19 3.39
N ILE A 222 14.20 -14.94 3.66
CA ILE A 222 13.25 -14.39 2.69
C ILE A 222 12.72 -13.06 3.24
N LEU A 223 12.87 -11.99 2.46
CA LEU A 223 12.24 -10.68 2.71
C LEU A 223 11.07 -10.49 1.76
N ILE A 224 9.92 -10.08 2.28
CA ILE A 224 8.73 -9.75 1.49
C ILE A 224 8.35 -8.31 1.74
N ASN A 225 8.24 -7.52 0.68
CA ASN A 225 7.73 -6.16 0.78
C ASN A 225 6.67 -5.89 -0.28
N THR A 226 5.48 -5.61 0.18
CA THR A 226 4.32 -5.18 -0.61
C THR A 226 3.79 -3.83 -0.11
N SER A 227 4.60 -3.13 0.71
CA SER A 227 4.35 -1.73 1.08
C SER A 227 4.75 -0.82 -0.07
N LEU A 228 4.13 0.36 -0.16
CA LEU A 228 4.50 1.35 -1.17
C LEU A 228 5.93 1.87 -0.93
N GLY A 229 6.85 1.54 -1.83
CA GLY A 229 8.26 1.91 -1.76
C GLY A 229 9.11 0.98 -0.88
N THR A 230 10.32 1.41 -0.58
CA THR A 230 11.33 0.61 0.14
C THR A 230 11.34 0.96 1.63
N PRO A 231 10.96 0.03 2.54
CA PRO A 231 11.01 0.27 3.99
C PRO A 231 12.41 0.01 4.59
N PHE A 232 13.44 0.13 3.78
CA PHE A 232 14.84 -0.12 4.15
C PHE A 232 15.80 0.80 3.40
N GLU A 233 17.02 0.90 3.91
CA GLU A 233 18.13 1.53 3.20
C GLU A 233 18.55 0.67 2.01
N VAL A 234 18.44 1.21 0.81
CA VAL A 234 18.68 0.45 -0.43
C VAL A 234 20.12 -0.10 -0.51
N PRO A 235 21.18 0.66 -0.19
CA PRO A 235 22.53 0.11 -0.19
C PRO A 235 22.70 -1.10 0.73
N ALA A 236 22.10 -1.06 1.93
CA ALA A 236 22.15 -2.17 2.89
C ALA A 236 21.40 -3.40 2.37
N PHE A 237 20.23 -3.21 1.72
CA PHE A 237 19.51 -4.27 1.06
C PHE A 237 20.32 -4.91 -0.08
N LEU A 238 20.99 -4.12 -0.91
CA LEU A 238 21.80 -4.61 -2.03
C LEU A 238 23.00 -5.44 -1.57
N GLU A 239 23.61 -5.11 -0.44
CA GLU A 239 24.64 -5.95 0.18
C GLU A 239 24.04 -7.26 0.71
N TRP A 240 22.88 -7.18 1.38
CA TRP A 240 22.22 -8.33 1.98
C TRP A 240 21.70 -9.33 0.96
N ILE A 241 21.09 -8.88 -0.14
CA ILE A 241 20.49 -9.77 -1.15
C ILE A 241 21.54 -10.63 -1.89
N GLN A 242 22.81 -10.18 -1.91
CA GLN A 242 23.91 -10.93 -2.49
C GLN A 242 24.45 -12.04 -1.59
N ARG A 243 24.04 -12.07 -0.32
CA ARG A 243 24.45 -13.12 0.62
C ARG A 243 23.79 -14.45 0.28
N LYS A 244 24.43 -15.55 0.67
CA LYS A 244 24.05 -16.89 0.29
C LYS A 244 22.63 -17.26 0.73
N GLY A 245 21.78 -17.65 -0.21
CA GLY A 245 20.45 -18.21 0.04
C GLY A 245 19.39 -17.19 0.45
N ASN A 246 19.69 -15.88 0.36
CA ASN A 246 18.71 -14.83 0.56
C ASN A 246 17.83 -14.66 -0.68
N TYR A 247 16.56 -14.37 -0.45
CA TYR A 247 15.57 -14.06 -1.47
C TYR A 247 14.76 -12.85 -1.05
N ALA A 248 14.28 -12.09 -2.03
CA ALA A 248 13.32 -11.02 -1.79
C ALA A 248 12.14 -11.14 -2.74
N ILE A 249 10.94 -10.84 -2.24
CA ILE A 249 9.66 -10.89 -2.99
C ILE A 249 9.01 -9.52 -2.93
N TYR A 250 8.70 -8.97 -4.10
CA TYR A 250 8.02 -7.69 -4.25
C TYR A 250 6.84 -7.83 -5.22
N ASP A 251 5.79 -7.08 -4.96
CA ASP A 251 4.85 -6.72 -6.01
C ASP A 251 5.36 -5.48 -6.78
N GLU A 252 4.60 -5.00 -7.76
CA GLU A 252 5.03 -3.89 -8.62
C GLU A 252 5.36 -2.60 -7.85
N ASP A 253 4.56 -2.27 -6.84
CA ASP A 253 4.72 -1.05 -6.04
C ASP A 253 5.73 -1.19 -4.90
N GLY A 254 5.98 -2.41 -4.43
CA GLY A 254 6.89 -2.70 -3.31
C GLY A 254 8.36 -2.42 -3.60
N ALA A 255 8.77 -2.47 -4.87
CA ALA A 255 10.12 -2.12 -5.29
C ALA A 255 10.33 -0.59 -5.43
N GLY A 256 9.24 0.20 -5.48
CA GLY A 256 9.29 1.64 -5.66
C GLY A 256 10.10 2.06 -6.89
N ASN A 257 10.93 3.08 -6.73
CA ASN A 257 11.77 3.61 -7.81
C ASN A 257 13.00 2.72 -8.14
N TYR A 258 13.22 1.62 -7.40
CA TYR A 258 14.41 0.77 -7.52
C TYR A 258 14.15 -0.52 -8.30
N LYS A 259 13.02 -0.64 -8.97
CA LYS A 259 12.63 -1.84 -9.74
C LYS A 259 13.73 -2.27 -10.72
N ASN A 260 14.22 -1.36 -11.58
CA ASN A 260 15.27 -1.66 -12.56
C ASN A 260 16.60 -2.08 -11.93
N GLU A 261 16.86 -1.65 -10.70
CA GLU A 261 18.04 -2.04 -9.95
C GLU A 261 17.88 -3.43 -9.35
N PHE A 262 16.72 -3.71 -8.77
CA PHE A 262 16.41 -4.98 -8.14
C PHE A 262 16.29 -6.12 -9.17
N GLU A 263 15.82 -5.85 -10.38
CA GLU A 263 15.76 -6.83 -11.49
C GLU A 263 17.11 -7.40 -11.91
N LYS A 264 18.23 -6.78 -11.51
CA LYS A 264 19.57 -7.29 -11.78
C LYS A 264 19.95 -8.50 -10.92
N TYR A 265 19.22 -8.77 -9.86
CA TYR A 265 19.49 -9.85 -8.91
C TYR A 265 18.55 -11.01 -9.15
N SER A 266 19.11 -12.17 -9.51
CA SER A 266 18.33 -13.37 -9.87
C SER A 266 17.49 -13.94 -8.72
N ASN A 267 17.82 -13.61 -7.47
CA ASN A 267 17.11 -14.02 -6.26
C ASN A 267 16.12 -12.96 -5.76
N VAL A 268 15.84 -11.94 -6.59
CA VAL A 268 14.74 -10.99 -6.36
C VAL A 268 13.57 -11.34 -7.26
N ILE A 269 12.45 -11.70 -6.67
CA ILE A 269 11.21 -12.06 -7.35
C ILE A 269 10.33 -10.79 -7.41
N LEU A 270 10.18 -10.26 -8.62
CA LEU A 270 9.40 -9.05 -8.89
C LEU A 270 8.15 -9.39 -9.69
N SER A 271 6.98 -9.12 -9.12
CA SER A 271 5.73 -9.17 -9.87
C SER A 271 5.60 -7.93 -10.77
N LYS A 272 5.02 -8.15 -11.97
CA LYS A 272 4.60 -7.05 -12.86
C LYS A 272 3.17 -6.57 -12.56
N LYS A 273 2.64 -6.91 -11.41
CA LYS A 273 1.29 -6.57 -10.95
C LYS A 273 1.33 -6.07 -9.51
N VAL A 274 0.52 -5.06 -9.24
CA VAL A 274 0.22 -4.60 -7.87
C VAL A 274 -0.65 -5.65 -7.19
N ALA A 275 -0.16 -6.26 -6.13
CA ALA A 275 -0.80 -7.41 -5.47
C ALA A 275 -2.23 -7.12 -4.99
N GLY A 276 -2.45 -5.96 -4.39
CA GLY A 276 -3.76 -5.54 -3.89
C GLY A 276 -4.72 -4.97 -4.95
N TRP A 277 -4.34 -4.94 -6.24
CA TRP A 277 -5.14 -4.30 -7.29
C TRP A 277 -6.01 -5.32 -8.05
N THR A 278 -6.95 -5.93 -7.34
CA THR A 278 -7.87 -6.95 -7.88
C THR A 278 -9.20 -6.32 -8.34
N LYS A 279 -10.02 -7.12 -9.02
CA LYS A 279 -11.39 -6.74 -9.38
C LYS A 279 -12.21 -6.39 -8.13
N GLU A 280 -12.10 -7.21 -7.11
CA GLU A 280 -12.81 -7.09 -5.83
C GLU A 280 -12.30 -5.90 -5.01
N ALA A 281 -10.99 -5.65 -5.01
CA ALA A 281 -10.40 -4.46 -4.39
C ALA A 281 -10.95 -3.17 -5.00
N ARG A 282 -11.02 -3.09 -6.34
CA ARG A 282 -11.61 -1.93 -7.04
C ARG A 282 -13.11 -1.76 -6.77
N GLU A 283 -13.83 -2.85 -6.53
CA GLU A 283 -15.23 -2.80 -6.10
C GLU A 283 -15.34 -2.17 -4.70
N ARG A 284 -14.56 -2.67 -3.73
CA ARG A 284 -14.50 -2.11 -2.37
C ARG A 284 -14.04 -0.65 -2.37
N LEU A 285 -13.03 -0.31 -3.16
CA LEU A 285 -12.56 1.06 -3.35
C LEU A 285 -13.71 1.98 -3.80
N SER A 286 -14.43 1.56 -4.83
CA SER A 286 -15.56 2.32 -5.40
C SER A 286 -16.65 2.60 -4.37
N ILE A 287 -17.05 1.58 -3.61
CA ILE A 287 -18.05 1.70 -2.55
C ILE A 287 -17.58 2.71 -1.48
N LYS A 288 -16.32 2.60 -1.04
CA LYS A 288 -15.76 3.45 0.03
C LYS A 288 -15.61 4.91 -0.43
N VAL A 289 -15.20 5.15 -1.67
CA VAL A 289 -15.11 6.51 -2.24
C VAL A 289 -16.49 7.18 -2.32
N LEU A 290 -17.50 6.45 -2.80
CA LEU A 290 -18.88 6.96 -2.82
C LEU A 290 -19.41 7.27 -1.43
N LYS A 291 -19.12 6.41 -0.45
CA LYS A 291 -19.48 6.65 0.95
C LYS A 291 -18.85 7.93 1.48
N ASN A 292 -17.56 8.15 1.26
CA ASN A 292 -16.86 9.37 1.67
C ASN A 292 -17.50 10.62 1.05
N ILE A 293 -17.89 10.58 -0.22
CA ILE A 293 -18.58 11.69 -0.90
C ILE A 293 -19.93 12.00 -0.24
N GLN A 294 -20.71 10.97 0.08
CA GLN A 294 -22.02 11.12 0.75
C GLN A 294 -21.86 11.76 2.13
N GLU A 295 -20.89 11.28 2.92
CA GLU A 295 -20.61 11.80 4.25
C GLU A 295 -20.18 13.27 4.21
N VAL A 296 -19.27 13.64 3.30
CA VAL A 296 -18.81 15.04 3.15
C VAL A 296 -19.96 15.96 2.72
N LEU A 297 -20.81 15.52 1.78
CA LEU A 297 -21.97 16.32 1.37
C LEU A 297 -22.98 16.51 2.51
N ASN A 298 -23.15 15.51 3.39
CA ASN A 298 -23.99 15.65 4.57
C ASN A 298 -23.40 16.66 5.55
N GLU A 299 -22.09 16.62 5.80
CA GLU A 299 -21.40 17.57 6.69
C GLU A 299 -21.44 19.01 6.15
N LEU A 300 -21.29 19.19 4.84
CA LEU A 300 -21.40 20.50 4.20
C LEU A 300 -22.83 21.08 4.22
N ASN A 301 -23.85 20.22 4.38
CA ASN A 301 -25.24 20.66 4.52
C ASN A 301 -25.59 21.17 5.92
N VAL A 302 -24.80 20.82 6.93
CA VAL A 302 -25.03 21.17 8.35
C VAL A 302 -24.31 22.44 8.75
N LYS A 303 -23.30 22.85 7.96
CA LYS A 303 -22.57 24.13 8.13
C LYS A 303 -23.24 25.24 7.31
#